data_0d9474045de03d79fd9283addf287a0a
#
_entry.id   0d9474045de03d79fd9283addf287a0a
#
_cell.length_a   1.000
_cell.length_b   1.000
_cell.length_c   1.000
_cell.angle_alpha   90.00
_cell.angle_beta   90.00
_cell.angle_gamma   90.00
#
_symmetry.space_group_name_H-M   'P 1'
#
loop_
_entity.id
_entity.type
_entity.pdbx_description
1 polymer ?
#
loop_
_entity_poly.entity_id
_entity_poly.type
_entity_poly.pdbx_seq_one_letter_code
_entity_poly.pdbx_strand_id
1 'polypeptide(L)'
;MNAGAGSIRARDVGFRYAGAERNALAGVSFDVEPGQTLLVVGPSGSGKSTLGLAIAGLVPRELGGTFEGSLEVDGAETRSFEPATLAARVGVVFQDPESQLVMERVEDDVAFGLENRGWLRGRMLARVPEALHEVGLEGFERRRSTRLSGGEQQRVALAGVLAARPGVVVLDEPTANLDPGGADAFFDRLSAIRQQGEATIVLVEHRVDSAWPLADIVLALDRSGEPIDLGPPAEVLARSGVRMRREGIWLPERSPRGVRPAGSPAALRDDAKRPSLPPPQPDQALLTAQGVRFGYDPAEPVVRDIELVAGRAERIALLGPNGSGKSTLGRLLVGLLRPDRGWIRLGADDPWRLGPAELARRAGYVFQDPETQFLADRVEDEVMLGLRADERAVAGDLMDRLGLPLEQFGRRSPYRLSGGEARRLSLACVLVRWPQVLVLDEPTFGQDRLGHEALVDILRERLETGTCLITATHDLHFVDQVADRIVELDGGWIVADRLVVRAA
;
A
#
# COMPACT_ATOMS: atom_id res chain seq x y z
N MET A 1 33.25 -1.50 14.45
CA MET A 1 33.21 -2.97 14.54
C MET A 1 31.98 -3.36 13.72
N ASN A 2 32.11 -4.19 12.67
CA ASN A 2 30.96 -4.76 12.00
C ASN A 2 30.25 -5.64 13.03
N ALA A 3 29.03 -5.27 13.43
CA ALA A 3 28.14 -6.20 14.06
C ALA A 3 27.74 -7.17 12.93
N GLY A 4 28.11 -8.45 13.04
CA GLY A 4 27.56 -9.47 12.15
C GLY A 4 26.03 -9.55 12.30
N ALA A 5 25.38 -10.40 11.51
CA ALA A 5 23.94 -10.63 11.64
C ALA A 5 23.55 -10.90 13.11
N GLY A 6 22.47 -10.28 13.57
CA GLY A 6 21.99 -10.38 14.94
C GLY A 6 20.93 -11.46 15.13
N SER A 7 20.80 -12.04 16.32
CA SER A 7 19.72 -12.95 16.68
C SER A 7 18.52 -12.21 17.26
N ILE A 8 17.31 -12.78 17.13
CA ILE A 8 16.10 -12.26 17.78
C ILE A 8 15.44 -13.40 18.57
N ARG A 9 15.07 -13.12 19.81
CA ARG A 9 14.35 -14.06 20.66
C ARG A 9 13.15 -13.41 21.31
N ALA A 10 11.97 -13.93 21.05
CA ALA A 10 10.71 -13.50 21.64
C ALA A 10 10.14 -14.60 22.53
N ARG A 11 9.66 -14.25 23.73
CA ARG A 11 9.04 -15.17 24.68
C ARG A 11 7.77 -14.52 25.24
N ASP A 12 6.65 -15.10 24.88
CA ASP A 12 5.31 -14.71 25.34
C ASP A 12 5.04 -13.19 25.20
N VAL A 13 5.47 -12.62 24.08
CA VAL A 13 5.38 -11.19 23.84
C VAL A 13 3.93 -10.77 23.63
N GLY A 14 3.45 -9.88 24.50
CA GLY A 14 2.17 -9.20 24.42
C GLY A 14 2.36 -7.70 24.46
N PHE A 15 1.50 -6.97 23.72
CA PHE A 15 1.49 -5.51 23.76
C PHE A 15 0.09 -4.95 23.58
N ARG A 16 -0.26 -3.97 24.41
CA ARG A 16 -1.50 -3.21 24.32
C ARG A 16 -1.20 -1.72 24.40
N TYR A 17 -1.60 -0.97 23.38
CA TYR A 17 -1.46 0.48 23.34
C TYR A 17 -2.23 1.17 24.48
N ALA A 18 -1.74 2.29 24.94
CA ALA A 18 -2.41 3.10 25.97
C ALA A 18 -3.81 3.52 25.50
N GLY A 19 -4.83 3.20 26.32
CA GLY A 19 -6.22 3.48 26.00
C GLY A 19 -6.90 2.51 25.02
N ALA A 20 -6.20 1.50 24.52
CA ALA A 20 -6.80 0.44 23.73
C ALA A 20 -7.43 -0.65 24.63
N GLU A 21 -8.60 -1.16 24.19
CA GLU A 21 -9.30 -2.25 24.89
C GLU A 21 -8.71 -3.63 24.57
N ARG A 22 -8.07 -3.79 23.40
CA ARG A 22 -7.53 -5.06 22.90
C ARG A 22 -6.01 -5.02 22.80
N ASN A 23 -5.40 -6.19 22.94
CA ASN A 23 -3.99 -6.36 22.68
C ASN A 23 -3.73 -6.21 21.17
N ALA A 24 -2.62 -5.58 20.82
CA ALA A 24 -2.09 -5.58 19.46
C ALA A 24 -1.24 -6.84 19.20
N LEU A 25 -0.61 -7.38 20.24
CA LEU A 25 0.12 -8.65 20.24
C LEU A 25 -0.26 -9.44 21.49
N ALA A 26 -0.37 -10.77 21.37
CA ALA A 26 -0.68 -11.66 22.49
C ALA A 26 0.04 -12.99 22.34
N GLY A 27 0.92 -13.33 23.31
CA GLY A 27 1.57 -14.62 23.42
C GLY A 27 2.53 -14.99 22.28
N VAL A 28 3.18 -13.99 21.65
CA VAL A 28 4.06 -14.22 20.51
C VAL A 28 5.42 -14.74 20.97
N SER A 29 5.80 -15.94 20.52
CA SER A 29 7.09 -16.57 20.85
C SER A 29 7.76 -17.11 19.60
N PHE A 30 9.04 -16.75 19.36
CA PHE A 30 9.84 -17.25 18.24
C PHE A 30 11.34 -17.00 18.48
N ASP A 31 12.14 -17.73 17.71
CA ASP A 31 13.58 -17.53 17.58
C ASP A 31 13.94 -17.29 16.11
N VAL A 32 14.83 -16.32 15.87
CA VAL A 32 15.43 -16.06 14.55
C VAL A 32 16.94 -16.06 14.72
N GLU A 33 17.59 -16.99 14.06
CA GLU A 33 19.04 -17.09 14.08
C GLU A 33 19.70 -16.03 13.17
N PRO A 34 20.97 -15.67 13.43
CA PRO A 34 21.69 -14.71 12.63
C PRO A 34 21.65 -15.03 11.11
N GLY A 35 21.31 -14.03 10.30
CA GLY A 35 21.23 -14.16 8.84
C GLY A 35 19.94 -14.78 8.29
N GLN A 36 19.02 -15.23 9.15
CA GLN A 36 17.72 -15.71 8.72
C GLN A 36 16.76 -14.56 8.38
N THR A 37 15.76 -14.88 7.58
CA THR A 37 14.64 -14.01 7.25
C THR A 37 13.35 -14.51 7.89
N LEU A 38 12.78 -13.71 8.80
CA LEU A 38 11.45 -13.91 9.36
C LEU A 38 10.44 -13.13 8.52
N LEU A 39 9.50 -13.82 7.90
CA LEU A 39 8.33 -13.21 7.24
C LEU A 39 7.15 -13.22 8.23
N VAL A 40 6.64 -12.02 8.52
CA VAL A 40 5.45 -11.84 9.37
C VAL A 40 4.24 -11.57 8.49
N VAL A 41 3.25 -12.43 8.54
CA VAL A 41 2.00 -12.32 7.78
C VAL A 41 0.79 -12.27 8.72
N GLY A 42 -0.26 -11.60 8.30
CA GLY A 42 -1.49 -11.46 9.10
C GLY A 42 -2.46 -10.50 8.43
N PRO A 43 -3.75 -10.49 8.83
CA PRO A 43 -4.71 -9.51 8.34
C PRO A 43 -4.32 -8.09 8.76
N SER A 44 -4.99 -7.09 8.18
CA SER A 44 -4.81 -5.69 8.59
C SER A 44 -5.20 -5.54 10.07
N GLY A 45 -4.36 -4.82 10.84
CA GLY A 45 -4.58 -4.63 12.28
C GLY A 45 -4.17 -5.81 13.17
N SER A 46 -3.51 -6.86 12.66
CA SER A 46 -3.07 -8.03 13.45
C SER A 46 -1.77 -7.81 14.25
N GLY A 47 -1.26 -6.58 14.33
CA GLY A 47 -0.07 -6.29 15.13
C GLY A 47 1.28 -6.51 14.46
N LYS A 48 1.35 -6.79 13.16
CA LYS A 48 2.62 -7.00 12.41
C LYS A 48 3.59 -5.84 12.58
N SER A 49 3.15 -4.62 12.27
CA SER A 49 3.94 -3.40 12.44
C SER A 49 4.31 -3.16 13.91
N THR A 50 3.38 -3.47 14.84
CA THR A 50 3.64 -3.41 16.29
C THR A 50 4.79 -4.34 16.69
N LEU A 51 4.86 -5.55 16.12
CA LEU A 51 5.99 -6.46 16.35
C LEU A 51 7.30 -5.88 15.82
N GLY A 52 7.29 -5.29 14.62
CA GLY A 52 8.45 -4.58 14.06
C GLY A 52 8.93 -3.44 14.97
N LEU A 53 8.00 -2.62 15.47
CA LEU A 53 8.28 -1.54 16.42
C LEU A 53 8.81 -2.05 17.77
N ALA A 54 8.32 -3.22 18.23
CA ALA A 54 8.80 -3.86 19.45
C ALA A 54 10.24 -4.35 19.29
N ILE A 55 10.59 -4.98 18.17
CA ILE A 55 11.96 -5.41 17.84
C ILE A 55 12.89 -4.19 17.78
N ALA A 56 12.42 -3.07 17.26
CA ALA A 56 13.14 -1.79 17.22
C ALA A 56 13.18 -1.06 18.58
N GLY A 57 12.46 -1.55 19.59
CA GLY A 57 12.40 -0.94 20.93
C GLY A 57 11.62 0.38 21.00
N LEU A 58 10.81 0.67 19.97
CA LEU A 58 9.98 1.88 19.91
C LEU A 58 8.70 1.72 20.74
N VAL A 59 8.22 0.51 20.95
CA VAL A 59 7.17 0.20 21.92
C VAL A 59 7.78 -0.57 23.09
N PRO A 60 7.36 -0.30 24.32
CA PRO A 60 6.36 0.66 24.80
C PRO A 60 6.90 2.08 24.99
N ARG A 61 8.15 2.36 24.66
CA ARG A 61 8.89 3.56 25.06
C ARG A 61 8.33 4.84 24.41
N GLU A 62 8.29 4.87 23.08
CA GLU A 62 7.82 6.06 22.33
C GLU A 62 6.30 6.05 22.16
N LEU A 63 5.72 4.88 21.95
CA LEU A 63 4.30 4.67 21.75
C LEU A 63 3.71 3.95 22.97
N GLY A 64 3.52 4.64 24.06
CA GLY A 64 3.11 4.12 25.37
C GLY A 64 2.10 2.98 25.37
N GLY A 65 2.19 2.08 26.35
CA GLY A 65 1.34 0.91 26.47
C GLY A 65 1.84 -0.08 27.52
N THR A 66 1.16 -1.22 27.59
CA THR A 66 1.52 -2.34 28.47
C THR A 66 2.21 -3.40 27.63
N PHE A 67 3.44 -3.76 28.00
CA PHE A 67 4.24 -4.80 27.35
C PHE A 67 4.42 -5.99 28.29
N GLU A 68 4.15 -7.19 27.79
CA GLU A 68 4.26 -8.47 28.48
C GLU A 68 5.32 -9.35 27.81
N GLY A 69 5.89 -10.30 28.55
CA GLY A 69 6.93 -11.19 28.06
C GLY A 69 8.31 -10.54 27.91
N SER A 70 9.18 -11.15 27.10
CA SER A 70 10.53 -10.63 26.80
C SER A 70 10.82 -10.68 25.31
N LEU A 71 11.56 -9.65 24.84
CA LEU A 71 12.01 -9.55 23.45
C LEU A 71 13.49 -9.10 23.44
N GLU A 72 14.34 -9.99 22.95
CA GLU A 72 15.78 -9.79 22.94
C GLU A 72 16.33 -9.68 21.52
N VAL A 73 17.28 -8.78 21.32
CA VAL A 73 18.15 -8.69 20.15
C VAL A 73 19.60 -8.88 20.62
N ASP A 74 20.31 -9.86 20.06
CA ASP A 74 21.64 -10.27 20.47
C ASP A 74 21.76 -10.55 21.98
N GLY A 75 20.77 -11.23 22.54
CA GLY A 75 20.73 -11.62 23.94
C GLY A 75 20.48 -10.48 24.93
N ALA A 76 20.08 -9.31 24.43
CA ALA A 76 19.77 -8.17 25.29
C ALA A 76 18.34 -7.69 25.07
N GLU A 77 17.61 -7.51 26.17
CA GLU A 77 16.21 -7.09 26.21
C GLU A 77 16.02 -5.70 25.55
N THR A 78 15.14 -5.62 24.55
CA THR A 78 14.94 -4.38 23.75
C THR A 78 14.54 -3.17 24.61
N ARG A 79 13.77 -3.41 25.67
CA ARG A 79 13.33 -2.37 26.61
C ARG A 79 14.44 -1.81 27.50
N SER A 80 15.56 -2.54 27.64
CA SER A 80 16.68 -2.15 28.50
C SER A 80 17.67 -1.23 27.79
N PHE A 81 17.62 -1.14 26.46
CA PHE A 81 18.53 -0.29 25.69
C PHE A 81 18.11 1.18 25.69
N GLU A 82 19.10 2.06 25.72
CA GLU A 82 18.90 3.42 25.24
C GLU A 82 18.58 3.39 23.74
N PRO A 83 17.63 4.23 23.24
CA PRO A 83 17.18 4.23 21.84
C PRO A 83 18.33 4.29 20.83
N ALA A 84 19.31 5.16 21.08
CA ALA A 84 20.48 5.30 20.21
C ALA A 84 21.33 4.02 20.12
N THR A 85 21.43 3.25 21.22
CA THR A 85 22.16 1.99 21.27
C THR A 85 21.42 0.90 20.49
N LEU A 86 20.09 0.80 20.64
CA LEU A 86 19.29 -0.17 19.92
C LEU A 86 19.22 0.16 18.43
N ALA A 87 19.07 1.45 18.07
CA ALA A 87 19.12 1.91 16.70
C ALA A 87 20.46 1.57 15.99
N ALA A 88 21.55 1.35 16.75
CA ALA A 88 22.79 0.86 16.17
C ALA A 88 22.76 -0.63 15.80
N ARG A 89 21.85 -1.41 16.37
CA ARG A 89 21.70 -2.87 16.15
C ARG A 89 20.55 -3.19 15.24
N VAL A 90 19.46 -2.42 15.34
CA VAL A 90 18.21 -2.64 14.57
C VAL A 90 17.96 -1.43 13.69
N GLY A 91 17.91 -1.65 12.40
CA GLY A 91 17.47 -0.65 11.42
C GLY A 91 16.02 -0.91 11.02
N VAL A 92 15.23 0.14 10.82
CA VAL A 92 13.83 0.03 10.43
C VAL A 92 13.58 0.81 9.15
N VAL A 93 12.90 0.17 8.19
CA VAL A 93 12.30 0.83 7.02
C VAL A 93 10.80 0.81 7.23
N PHE A 94 10.19 1.99 7.31
CA PHE A 94 8.75 2.14 7.50
C PHE A 94 7.97 2.01 6.18
N GLN A 95 6.67 1.78 6.29
CA GLN A 95 5.75 1.64 5.17
C GLN A 95 5.72 2.91 4.29
N ASP A 96 5.77 4.09 4.90
CA ASP A 96 5.82 5.38 4.20
C ASP A 96 7.26 5.93 4.17
N PRO A 97 7.94 5.87 3.00
CA PRO A 97 9.30 6.38 2.87
C PRO A 97 9.38 7.91 2.99
N GLU A 98 8.32 8.65 2.62
CA GLU A 98 8.32 10.11 2.67
C GLU A 98 8.46 10.61 4.10
N SER A 99 7.84 9.91 5.06
CA SER A 99 7.95 10.25 6.48
C SER A 99 9.34 9.96 7.07
N GLN A 100 10.13 9.10 6.40
CA GLN A 100 11.47 8.71 6.84
C GLN A 100 12.57 9.59 6.25
N LEU A 101 12.36 10.17 5.06
CA LEU A 101 13.33 11.04 4.40
C LEU A 101 13.24 12.47 4.95
N VAL A 102 14.29 12.92 5.61
CA VAL A 102 14.31 14.22 6.34
C VAL A 102 15.22 15.25 5.71
N MET A 103 16.13 14.83 4.81
CA MET A 103 17.10 15.72 4.17
C MET A 103 16.72 16.05 2.72
N GLU A 104 17.20 17.20 2.24
CA GLU A 104 16.90 17.65 0.86
C GLU A 104 17.61 16.81 -0.19
N ARG A 105 18.80 16.28 0.11
CA ARG A 105 19.62 15.47 -0.80
C ARG A 105 19.73 14.04 -0.34
N VAL A 106 19.78 13.14 -1.30
CA VAL A 106 19.93 11.70 -1.07
C VAL A 106 21.19 11.36 -0.26
N GLU A 107 22.34 11.96 -0.59
CA GLU A 107 23.59 11.72 0.15
C GLU A 107 23.49 12.13 1.61
N ASP A 108 22.80 13.24 1.89
CA ASP A 108 22.62 13.75 3.24
C ASP A 108 21.65 12.87 4.05
N ASP A 109 20.57 12.37 3.41
CA ASP A 109 19.64 11.43 4.03
C ASP A 109 20.33 10.11 4.42
N VAL A 110 21.10 9.53 3.51
CA VAL A 110 21.83 8.28 3.79
C VAL A 110 22.92 8.51 4.87
N ALA A 111 23.54 9.69 4.90
CA ALA A 111 24.54 10.06 5.91
C ALA A 111 23.92 10.36 7.27
N PHE A 112 22.67 10.79 7.36
CA PHE A 112 22.02 11.28 8.58
C PHE A 112 22.13 10.30 9.76
N GLY A 113 21.83 9.02 9.54
CA GLY A 113 21.94 7.98 10.56
C GLY A 113 23.40 7.75 11.01
N LEU A 114 24.37 7.96 10.14
CA LEU A 114 25.81 7.83 10.44
C LEU A 114 26.31 9.02 11.24
N GLU A 115 25.87 10.25 10.91
CA GLU A 115 26.19 11.47 11.65
C GLU A 115 25.70 11.40 13.08
N ASN A 116 24.44 10.98 13.29
CA ASN A 116 23.86 10.80 14.62
C ASN A 116 24.60 9.76 15.48
N ARG A 117 25.35 8.86 14.85
CA ARG A 117 26.23 7.87 15.51
C ARG A 117 27.68 8.34 15.66
N GLY A 118 27.97 9.60 15.30
CA GLY A 118 29.29 10.18 15.43
C GLY A 118 30.34 9.59 14.48
N TRP A 119 29.93 9.11 13.30
CA TRP A 119 30.90 8.62 12.32
C TRP A 119 31.78 9.75 11.81
N LEU A 120 33.08 9.45 11.60
CA LEU A 120 33.98 10.41 11.00
C LEU A 120 33.61 10.69 9.55
N ARG A 121 33.60 11.96 9.15
CA ARG A 121 33.25 12.43 7.82
C ARG A 121 33.90 11.61 6.68
N GLY A 122 35.20 11.31 6.80
CA GLY A 122 35.89 10.53 5.77
C GLY A 122 35.35 9.11 5.59
N ARG A 123 34.84 8.48 6.65
CA ARG A 123 34.20 7.18 6.60
C ARG A 123 32.80 7.27 5.97
N MET A 124 32.04 8.32 6.27
CA MET A 124 30.73 8.55 5.69
C MET A 124 30.81 8.78 4.18
N LEU A 125 31.76 9.58 3.72
CA LEU A 125 32.00 9.85 2.29
C LEU A 125 32.30 8.58 1.48
N ALA A 126 32.90 7.56 2.09
CA ALA A 126 33.10 6.26 1.45
C ALA A 126 31.85 5.38 1.53
N ARG A 127 31.16 5.37 2.70
CA ARG A 127 30.05 4.44 2.96
C ARG A 127 28.76 4.82 2.25
N VAL A 128 28.47 6.11 2.08
CA VAL A 128 27.23 6.57 1.42
C VAL A 128 27.12 6.07 -0.03
N PRO A 129 28.13 6.23 -0.90
CA PRO A 129 28.08 5.66 -2.24
C PRO A 129 27.97 4.13 -2.25
N GLU A 130 28.63 3.42 -1.32
CA GLU A 130 28.52 1.96 -1.19
C GLU A 130 27.06 1.56 -0.88
N ALA A 131 26.42 2.22 0.09
CA ALA A 131 25.04 1.93 0.48
C ALA A 131 24.05 2.23 -0.66
N LEU A 132 24.28 3.30 -1.42
CA LEU A 132 23.48 3.60 -2.62
C LEU A 132 23.69 2.54 -3.73
N HIS A 133 24.90 2.06 -3.91
CA HIS A 133 25.18 0.95 -4.83
C HIS A 133 24.45 -0.34 -4.41
N GLU A 134 24.47 -0.70 -3.12
CA GLU A 134 23.79 -1.89 -2.58
C GLU A 134 22.28 -1.90 -2.94
N VAL A 135 21.63 -0.74 -3.03
CA VAL A 135 20.22 -0.61 -3.38
C VAL A 135 19.96 -0.23 -4.87
N GLY A 136 21.03 -0.13 -5.69
CA GLY A 136 20.92 0.20 -7.11
C GLY A 136 20.55 1.65 -7.40
N LEU A 137 21.09 2.59 -6.61
CA LEU A 137 20.92 4.05 -6.76
C LEU A 137 22.26 4.77 -6.98
N GLU A 138 23.17 4.17 -7.74
CA GLU A 138 24.42 4.81 -8.12
C GLU A 138 24.18 6.12 -8.88
N GLY A 139 24.92 7.16 -8.51
CA GLY A 139 24.80 8.48 -9.14
C GLY A 139 23.61 9.33 -8.67
N PHE A 140 22.89 8.86 -7.63
CA PHE A 140 21.75 9.59 -7.06
C PHE A 140 22.15 10.56 -5.94
N GLU A 141 23.38 10.58 -5.50
CA GLU A 141 23.88 11.28 -4.33
C GLU A 141 23.38 12.72 -4.25
N ARG A 142 23.46 13.47 -5.36
CA ARG A 142 23.09 14.88 -5.44
C ARG A 142 21.63 15.15 -5.81
N ARG A 143 20.82 14.10 -6.04
CA ARG A 143 19.40 14.29 -6.34
C ARG A 143 18.65 14.78 -5.11
N ARG A 144 17.57 15.52 -5.34
CA ARG A 144 16.67 15.95 -4.26
C ARG A 144 15.73 14.79 -3.89
N SER A 145 15.61 14.48 -2.59
CA SER A 145 14.73 13.42 -2.07
C SER A 145 13.27 13.61 -2.51
N THR A 146 12.82 14.88 -2.59
CA THR A 146 11.45 15.24 -3.02
C THR A 146 11.16 15.05 -4.52
N ARG A 147 12.19 14.79 -5.35
CA ARG A 147 12.04 14.55 -6.80
C ARG A 147 12.19 13.09 -7.18
N LEU A 148 12.28 12.22 -6.20
CA LEU A 148 12.38 10.78 -6.40
C LEU A 148 10.99 10.16 -6.57
N SER A 149 10.89 9.10 -7.36
CA SER A 149 9.72 8.24 -7.36
C SER A 149 9.61 7.50 -6.01
N GLY A 150 8.40 7.05 -5.63
CA GLY A 150 8.19 6.30 -4.39
C GLY A 150 9.14 5.09 -4.24
N GLY A 151 9.41 4.38 -5.36
CA GLY A 151 10.39 3.27 -5.36
C GLY A 151 11.83 3.71 -5.18
N GLU A 152 12.22 4.87 -5.68
CA GLU A 152 13.54 5.45 -5.42
C GLU A 152 13.65 5.92 -3.97
N GLN A 153 12.60 6.56 -3.42
CA GLN A 153 12.54 6.98 -2.01
C GLN A 153 12.65 5.78 -1.06
N GLN A 154 11.93 4.69 -1.35
CA GLN A 154 12.00 3.46 -0.56
C GLN A 154 13.42 2.86 -0.55
N ARG A 155 14.09 2.86 -1.71
CA ARG A 155 15.48 2.40 -1.79
C ARG A 155 16.46 3.36 -1.09
N VAL A 156 16.21 4.67 -1.09
CA VAL A 156 17.01 5.62 -0.30
C VAL A 156 16.85 5.36 1.20
N ALA A 157 15.61 5.15 1.69
CA ALA A 157 15.35 4.78 3.08
C ALA A 157 16.10 3.48 3.45
N LEU A 158 16.02 2.46 2.58
CA LEU A 158 16.78 1.22 2.78
C LEU A 158 18.31 1.46 2.78
N ALA A 159 18.83 2.29 1.88
CA ALA A 159 20.25 2.66 1.86
C ALA A 159 20.68 3.33 3.16
N GLY A 160 19.88 4.26 3.70
CA GLY A 160 20.11 4.92 4.98
C GLY A 160 20.21 3.93 6.14
N VAL A 161 19.34 2.92 6.16
CA VAL A 161 19.37 1.83 7.13
C VAL A 161 20.63 0.96 6.96
N LEU A 162 20.90 0.49 5.74
CA LEU A 162 22.03 -0.40 5.44
C LEU A 162 23.40 0.30 5.60
N ALA A 163 23.46 1.62 5.40
CA ALA A 163 24.68 2.39 5.59
C ALA A 163 25.29 2.16 6.98
N ALA A 164 24.43 2.04 7.97
CA ALA A 164 24.82 1.83 9.36
C ALA A 164 25.24 0.39 9.70
N ARG A 165 25.04 -0.57 8.79
CA ARG A 165 25.31 -2.01 8.94
C ARG A 165 24.69 -2.56 10.24
N PRO A 166 23.37 -2.46 10.42
CA PRO A 166 22.69 -3.04 11.59
C PRO A 166 22.73 -4.58 11.52
N GLY A 167 22.75 -5.24 12.69
CA GLY A 167 22.66 -6.70 12.75
C GLY A 167 21.26 -7.24 12.42
N VAL A 168 20.22 -6.41 12.60
CA VAL A 168 18.83 -6.74 12.31
C VAL A 168 18.22 -5.62 11.45
N VAL A 169 17.50 -5.98 10.39
CA VAL A 169 16.74 -5.04 9.53
C VAL A 169 15.27 -5.41 9.58
N VAL A 170 14.45 -4.48 10.04
CA VAL A 170 12.99 -4.59 10.02
C VAL A 170 12.45 -3.82 8.83
N LEU A 171 11.68 -4.47 7.98
CA LEU A 171 11.04 -3.91 6.79
C LEU A 171 9.53 -4.02 6.97
N ASP A 172 8.86 -2.89 7.19
CA ASP A 172 7.41 -2.84 7.40
C ASP A 172 6.71 -2.41 6.10
N GLU A 173 6.14 -3.39 5.40
CA GLU A 173 5.47 -3.24 4.11
C GLU A 173 6.28 -2.41 3.08
N PRO A 174 7.56 -2.75 2.84
CA PRO A 174 8.46 -1.90 2.06
C PRO A 174 8.07 -1.78 0.58
N THR A 175 7.13 -2.58 0.09
CA THR A 175 6.70 -2.52 -1.31
C THR A 175 5.29 -1.97 -1.49
N ALA A 176 4.66 -1.50 -0.42
CA ALA A 176 3.28 -1.03 -0.44
C ALA A 176 3.04 0.08 -1.48
N ASN A 177 3.92 1.08 -1.55
CA ASN A 177 3.81 2.24 -2.45
C ASN A 177 4.48 2.04 -3.81
N LEU A 178 4.91 0.81 -4.15
CA LEU A 178 5.64 0.53 -5.38
C LEU A 178 4.73 -0.03 -6.48
N ASP A 179 4.99 0.39 -7.71
CA ASP A 179 4.44 -0.32 -8.86
C ASP A 179 5.04 -1.75 -8.96
N PRO A 180 4.44 -2.66 -9.73
CA PRO A 180 4.92 -4.04 -9.81
C PRO A 180 6.39 -4.17 -10.19
N GLY A 181 6.88 -3.34 -11.11
CA GLY A 181 8.29 -3.37 -11.52
C GLY A 181 9.22 -2.86 -10.42
N GLY A 182 8.80 -1.82 -9.69
CA GLY A 182 9.53 -1.30 -8.53
C GLY A 182 9.58 -2.31 -7.38
N ALA A 183 8.48 -3.03 -7.13
CA ALA A 183 8.43 -4.07 -6.11
C ALA A 183 9.32 -5.27 -6.46
N ASP A 184 9.29 -5.74 -7.71
CA ASP A 184 10.15 -6.82 -8.17
C ASP A 184 11.63 -6.42 -8.03
N ALA A 185 12.00 -5.21 -8.48
CA ALA A 185 13.37 -4.70 -8.33
C ALA A 185 13.80 -4.57 -6.85
N PHE A 186 12.87 -4.21 -5.95
CA PHE A 186 13.14 -4.17 -4.52
C PHE A 186 13.43 -5.56 -3.95
N PHE A 187 12.59 -6.56 -4.26
CA PHE A 187 12.79 -7.93 -3.79
C PHE A 187 14.06 -8.58 -4.37
N ASP A 188 14.42 -8.28 -5.63
CA ASP A 188 15.68 -8.74 -6.23
C ASP A 188 16.89 -8.20 -5.43
N ARG A 189 16.86 -6.92 -5.05
CA ARG A 189 17.91 -6.31 -4.21
C ARG A 189 17.93 -6.88 -2.80
N LEU A 190 16.75 -7.07 -2.20
CA LEU A 190 16.66 -7.69 -0.86
C LEU A 190 17.20 -9.12 -0.87
N SER A 191 16.95 -9.88 -1.95
CA SER A 191 17.52 -11.22 -2.16
C SER A 191 19.04 -11.19 -2.20
N ALA A 192 19.64 -10.22 -2.91
CA ALA A 192 21.08 -10.05 -2.96
C ALA A 192 21.69 -9.69 -1.59
N ILE A 193 21.04 -8.80 -0.84
CA ILE A 193 21.45 -8.42 0.54
C ILE A 193 21.38 -9.63 1.47
N ARG A 194 20.27 -10.41 1.41
CA ARG A 194 20.11 -11.65 2.18
C ARG A 194 21.22 -12.66 1.91
N GLN A 195 21.63 -12.84 0.64
CA GLN A 195 22.68 -13.78 0.27
C GLN A 195 24.06 -13.41 0.84
N GLN A 196 24.29 -12.15 1.18
CA GLN A 196 25.51 -11.71 1.86
C GLN A 196 25.56 -12.17 3.34
N GLY A 197 24.40 -12.46 3.94
CA GLY A 197 24.30 -12.95 5.31
C GLY A 197 24.75 -11.97 6.39
N GLU A 198 24.86 -10.68 6.06
CA GLU A 198 25.37 -9.66 6.97
C GLU A 198 24.33 -9.16 7.97
N ALA A 199 23.02 -9.38 7.72
CA ALA A 199 21.93 -8.96 8.58
C ALA A 199 20.82 -10.02 8.65
N THR A 200 20.15 -10.08 9.80
CA THR A 200 18.89 -10.80 9.99
C THR A 200 17.75 -9.89 9.51
N ILE A 201 16.83 -10.44 8.76
CA ILE A 201 15.75 -9.66 8.14
C ILE A 201 14.41 -10.04 8.80
N VAL A 202 13.66 -9.03 9.23
CA VAL A 202 12.25 -9.18 9.62
C VAL A 202 11.43 -8.45 8.56
N LEU A 203 10.64 -9.19 7.80
CA LEU A 203 9.86 -8.68 6.68
C LEU A 203 8.38 -8.79 7.01
N VAL A 204 7.69 -7.67 7.10
CA VAL A 204 6.23 -7.59 7.17
C VAL A 204 5.73 -7.28 5.76
N GLU A 205 4.89 -8.15 5.20
CA GLU A 205 4.42 -7.97 3.82
C GLU A 205 3.02 -8.53 3.59
N HIS A 206 2.29 -7.87 2.67
CA HIS A 206 1.05 -8.37 2.10
C HIS A 206 1.25 -9.00 0.72
N ARG A 207 2.29 -8.62 -0.03
CA ARG A 207 2.66 -9.21 -1.32
C ARG A 207 3.46 -10.49 -1.12
N VAL A 208 2.77 -11.53 -0.70
CA VAL A 208 3.39 -12.78 -0.26
C VAL A 208 4.11 -13.55 -1.37
N ASP A 209 3.70 -13.43 -2.64
CA ASP A 209 4.31 -14.16 -3.77
C ASP A 209 5.80 -13.87 -3.92
N SER A 210 6.22 -12.62 -3.76
CA SER A 210 7.62 -12.20 -3.88
C SER A 210 8.38 -12.32 -2.54
N ALA A 211 7.68 -12.18 -1.40
CA ALA A 211 8.28 -12.25 -0.07
C ALA A 211 8.50 -13.70 0.41
N TRP A 212 7.57 -14.61 0.08
CA TRP A 212 7.58 -16.01 0.54
C TRP A 212 8.85 -16.78 0.19
N PRO A 213 9.44 -16.65 -1.03
CA PRO A 213 10.70 -17.30 -1.39
C PRO A 213 11.91 -16.82 -0.58
N LEU A 214 11.83 -15.64 0.03
CA LEU A 214 12.91 -15.07 0.85
C LEU A 214 12.85 -15.54 2.31
N ALA A 215 11.73 -16.10 2.77
CA ALA A 215 11.53 -16.47 4.14
C ALA A 215 12.24 -17.79 4.50
N ASP A 216 12.94 -17.81 5.63
CA ASP A 216 13.39 -19.02 6.31
C ASP A 216 12.34 -19.46 7.33
N ILE A 217 11.68 -18.50 7.96
CA ILE A 217 10.64 -18.69 8.97
C ILE A 217 9.45 -17.81 8.62
N VAL A 218 8.24 -18.34 8.76
CA VAL A 218 6.98 -17.58 8.65
C VAL A 218 6.30 -17.55 10.00
N LEU A 219 5.96 -16.37 10.48
CA LEU A 219 5.06 -16.14 11.61
C LEU A 219 3.73 -15.63 11.07
N ALA A 220 2.67 -16.39 11.25
CA ALA A 220 1.31 -15.99 10.90
C ALA A 220 0.56 -15.53 12.15
N LEU A 221 0.03 -14.30 12.14
CA LEU A 221 -0.78 -13.71 13.21
C LEU A 221 -2.25 -13.66 12.80
N ASP A 222 -3.14 -13.86 13.76
CA ASP A 222 -4.57 -13.63 13.59
C ASP A 222 -4.97 -12.18 13.92
N ARG A 223 -6.27 -11.86 13.82
CA ARG A 223 -6.81 -10.52 14.09
C ARG A 223 -6.67 -10.04 15.54
N SER A 224 -6.41 -10.95 16.48
CA SER A 224 -6.18 -10.62 17.89
C SER A 224 -4.70 -10.46 18.24
N GLY A 225 -3.81 -10.63 17.27
CA GLY A 225 -2.36 -10.57 17.46
C GLY A 225 -1.79 -11.85 18.07
N GLU A 226 -2.56 -12.95 18.03
CA GLU A 226 -2.11 -14.28 18.47
C GLU A 226 -1.47 -15.05 17.32
N PRO A 227 -0.45 -15.88 17.58
CA PRO A 227 0.15 -16.72 16.57
C PRO A 227 -0.84 -17.79 16.06
N ILE A 228 -1.05 -17.85 14.75
CA ILE A 228 -1.75 -18.94 14.07
C ILE A 228 -0.80 -20.12 13.91
N ASP A 229 0.41 -19.83 13.44
CA ASP A 229 1.46 -20.82 13.17
C ASP A 229 2.83 -20.14 13.08
N LEU A 230 3.89 -20.93 13.30
CA LEU A 230 5.29 -20.52 13.19
C LEU A 230 6.11 -21.67 12.63
N GLY A 231 7.02 -21.39 11.70
CA GLY A 231 7.96 -22.39 11.18
C GLY A 231 8.37 -22.18 9.73
N PRO A 232 9.00 -23.18 9.11
CA PRO A 232 9.40 -23.11 7.71
C PRO A 232 8.20 -22.86 6.78
N PRO A 233 8.36 -22.04 5.72
CA PRO A 233 7.24 -21.60 4.87
C PRO A 233 6.37 -22.74 4.32
N ALA A 234 6.98 -23.82 3.84
CA ALA A 234 6.25 -24.96 3.27
C ALA A 234 5.41 -25.70 4.33
N GLU A 235 5.92 -25.82 5.54
CA GLU A 235 5.23 -26.50 6.64
C GLU A 235 4.06 -25.65 7.16
N VAL A 236 4.27 -24.36 7.38
CA VAL A 236 3.21 -23.41 7.79
C VAL A 236 2.08 -23.42 6.77
N LEU A 237 2.40 -23.36 5.48
CA LEU A 237 1.39 -23.40 4.42
C LEU A 237 0.60 -24.73 4.43
N ALA A 238 1.28 -25.85 4.63
CA ALA A 238 0.65 -27.16 4.66
C ALA A 238 -0.24 -27.36 5.90
N ARG A 239 0.21 -26.93 7.10
CA ARG A 239 -0.54 -27.09 8.35
C ARG A 239 -1.68 -26.11 8.49
N SER A 240 -1.43 -24.85 8.18
CA SER A 240 -2.29 -23.73 8.58
C SER A 240 -2.83 -22.88 7.42
N GLY A 241 -2.50 -23.20 6.18
CA GLY A 241 -2.90 -22.38 5.01
C GLY A 241 -4.42 -22.16 4.89
N VAL A 242 -5.24 -23.16 5.22
CA VAL A 242 -6.71 -23.02 5.22
C VAL A 242 -7.17 -22.05 6.31
N ARG A 243 -6.61 -22.13 7.53
CA ARG A 243 -6.92 -21.22 8.64
C ARG A 243 -6.47 -19.80 8.30
N MET A 244 -5.23 -19.64 7.82
CA MET A 244 -4.68 -18.35 7.40
C MET A 244 -5.56 -17.67 6.34
N ARG A 245 -6.04 -18.44 5.35
CA ARG A 245 -6.94 -17.90 4.32
C ARG A 245 -8.27 -17.44 4.92
N ARG A 246 -8.85 -18.18 5.87
CA ARG A 246 -10.09 -17.78 6.56
C ARG A 246 -9.92 -16.51 7.38
N GLU A 247 -8.75 -16.30 7.97
CA GLU A 247 -8.41 -15.06 8.69
C GLU A 247 -8.16 -13.85 7.77
N GLY A 248 -8.12 -14.03 6.45
CA GLY A 248 -7.90 -12.96 5.49
C GLY A 248 -6.45 -12.76 5.10
N ILE A 249 -5.57 -13.71 5.41
CA ILE A 249 -4.17 -13.65 5.03
C ILE A 249 -4.02 -14.03 3.56
N TRP A 250 -3.28 -13.23 2.81
CA TRP A 250 -2.85 -13.58 1.46
C TRP A 250 -1.87 -14.73 1.52
N LEU A 251 -2.02 -15.69 0.63
CA LEU A 251 -1.13 -16.84 0.50
C LEU A 251 -0.53 -16.86 -0.90
N PRO A 252 0.69 -17.41 -1.08
CA PRO A 252 1.31 -17.50 -2.39
C PRO A 252 0.42 -18.32 -3.34
N GLU A 253 0.12 -17.76 -4.50
CA GLU A 253 -0.68 -18.45 -5.53
C GLU A 253 0.14 -19.47 -6.32
N ARG A 254 1.47 -19.39 -6.25
CA ARG A 254 2.38 -20.29 -6.96
C ARG A 254 2.80 -21.46 -6.08
N SER A 255 2.43 -22.66 -6.49
CA SER A 255 3.10 -23.87 -6.00
C SER A 255 4.61 -23.78 -6.36
N PRO A 256 5.53 -24.30 -5.50
CA PRO A 256 6.99 -24.25 -5.74
C PRO A 256 7.47 -24.88 -7.07
N ARG A 257 6.57 -25.42 -7.88
CA ARG A 257 6.83 -26.12 -9.14
C ARG A 257 6.50 -25.33 -10.40
N GLY A 258 6.70 -24.02 -10.43
CA GLY A 258 6.87 -23.28 -11.70
C GLY A 258 5.71 -23.32 -12.73
N VAL A 259 4.51 -23.78 -12.37
CA VAL A 259 3.36 -23.73 -13.26
C VAL A 259 2.66 -22.38 -13.06
N ARG A 260 2.79 -21.50 -14.06
CA ARG A 260 2.01 -20.25 -14.13
C ARG A 260 0.53 -20.61 -14.26
N PRO A 261 -0.38 -20.10 -13.40
CA PRO A 261 -1.81 -20.19 -13.65
C PRO A 261 -2.14 -19.44 -14.96
N ALA A 262 -3.07 -19.97 -15.73
CA ALA A 262 -3.69 -19.25 -16.84
C ALA A 262 -4.39 -18.02 -16.23
N GLY A 263 -3.89 -16.79 -16.54
CA GLY A 263 -4.34 -15.54 -15.92
C GLY A 263 -3.21 -14.71 -15.29
N SER A 264 -1.98 -15.17 -15.38
CA SER A 264 -0.81 -14.41 -14.92
C SER A 264 -0.72 -13.03 -15.61
N PRO A 265 -0.30 -11.94 -14.91
CA PRO A 265 -0.17 -10.58 -15.46
C PRO A 265 0.58 -10.46 -16.77
N ALA A 266 1.50 -11.42 -17.07
CA ALA A 266 2.18 -11.49 -18.36
C ALA A 266 1.23 -11.85 -19.52
N ALA A 267 0.11 -12.54 -19.27
CA ALA A 267 -0.89 -12.82 -20.30
C ALA A 267 -1.68 -11.55 -20.70
N LEU A 268 -1.80 -10.58 -19.77
CA LEU A 268 -2.42 -9.28 -20.07
C LEU A 268 -1.47 -8.35 -20.88
N ARG A 269 -0.16 -8.62 -20.90
CA ARG A 269 0.83 -7.80 -21.62
C ARG A 269 1.10 -8.23 -23.06
N ASP A 270 0.85 -9.49 -23.43
CA ASP A 270 1.32 -10.05 -24.72
C ASP A 270 0.32 -9.93 -25.90
N ASP A 271 -0.88 -9.36 -25.69
CA ASP A 271 -1.89 -9.31 -26.74
C ASP A 271 -2.06 -7.89 -27.36
N ALA A 272 -0.98 -7.32 -27.86
CA ALA A 272 -0.97 -6.04 -28.59
C ALA A 272 -1.77 -6.02 -29.93
N LYS A 273 -2.56 -7.05 -30.23
CA LYS A 273 -3.33 -7.19 -31.50
C LYS A 273 -4.81 -7.52 -31.31
N ARG A 274 -5.42 -7.13 -30.19
CA ARG A 274 -6.85 -7.38 -30.00
C ARG A 274 -7.67 -6.15 -30.36
N PRO A 275 -8.91 -6.32 -30.93
CA PRO A 275 -9.73 -5.21 -31.38
C PRO A 275 -10.11 -4.32 -30.20
N SER A 276 -9.91 -3.00 -30.36
CA SER A 276 -10.53 -2.01 -29.49
C SER A 276 -12.06 -2.09 -29.62
N LEU A 277 -12.77 -1.97 -28.49
CA LEU A 277 -14.21 -1.69 -28.59
C LEU A 277 -14.41 -0.40 -29.40
N PRO A 278 -15.45 -0.35 -30.24
CA PRO A 278 -15.92 0.95 -30.70
C PRO A 278 -16.30 1.77 -29.46
N PRO A 279 -15.86 3.03 -29.36
CA PRO A 279 -16.26 3.89 -28.25
C PRO A 279 -17.79 3.92 -28.14
N PRO A 280 -18.37 4.00 -26.93
CA PRO A 280 -19.79 4.13 -26.75
C PRO A 280 -20.29 5.30 -27.61
N GLN A 281 -21.49 5.14 -28.23
CA GLN A 281 -22.07 6.22 -29.01
C GLN A 281 -22.22 7.46 -28.13
N PRO A 282 -21.96 8.69 -28.63
CA PRO A 282 -21.97 9.91 -27.83
C PRO A 282 -23.23 10.10 -26.99
N ASP A 283 -24.37 9.58 -27.47
CA ASP A 283 -25.67 9.67 -26.79
C ASP A 283 -25.82 8.75 -25.56
N GLN A 284 -24.86 7.82 -25.36
CA GLN A 284 -24.84 6.87 -24.24
C GLN A 284 -23.67 7.12 -23.27
N ALA A 285 -22.82 8.10 -23.56
CA ALA A 285 -21.66 8.41 -22.73
C ALA A 285 -22.08 9.05 -21.40
N LEU A 286 -21.63 8.46 -20.28
CA LEU A 286 -21.72 9.08 -18.96
C LEU A 286 -20.58 10.06 -18.72
N LEU A 287 -19.42 9.80 -19.31
CA LEU A 287 -18.22 10.62 -19.20
C LEU A 287 -17.57 10.78 -20.56
N THR A 288 -17.20 12.01 -20.89
CA THR A 288 -16.42 12.32 -22.09
C THR A 288 -15.30 13.31 -21.71
N ALA A 289 -14.09 12.96 -22.07
CA ALA A 289 -12.91 13.84 -22.00
C ALA A 289 -12.35 13.98 -23.40
N GLN A 290 -12.10 15.20 -23.87
CA GLN A 290 -11.57 15.48 -25.20
C GLN A 290 -10.45 16.51 -25.18
N GLY A 291 -9.30 16.12 -25.74
CA GLY A 291 -8.10 16.96 -25.83
C GLY A 291 -7.61 17.46 -24.47
N VAL A 292 -7.80 16.66 -23.41
CA VAL A 292 -7.55 17.07 -22.03
C VAL A 292 -6.05 17.18 -21.77
N ARG A 293 -5.62 18.37 -21.35
CA ARG A 293 -4.26 18.64 -20.91
C ARG A 293 -4.28 19.34 -19.56
N PHE A 294 -3.34 18.93 -18.67
CA PHE A 294 -3.18 19.53 -17.36
C PHE A 294 -1.76 19.36 -16.82
N GLY A 295 -1.24 20.37 -16.13
CA GLY A 295 -0.01 20.34 -15.35
C GLY A 295 -0.16 21.14 -14.08
N TYR A 296 0.43 20.67 -12.98
CA TYR A 296 0.54 21.48 -11.76
C TYR A 296 1.50 22.67 -11.96
N ASP A 297 2.48 22.48 -12.85
CA ASP A 297 3.27 23.55 -13.46
C ASP A 297 2.89 23.61 -14.96
N PRO A 298 2.48 24.78 -15.49
CA PRO A 298 2.12 24.92 -16.91
C PRO A 298 3.23 24.50 -17.89
N ALA A 299 4.50 24.55 -17.46
CA ALA A 299 5.64 24.15 -18.26
C ALA A 299 5.81 22.61 -18.33
N GLU A 300 5.30 21.88 -17.31
CA GLU A 300 5.47 20.44 -17.19
C GLU A 300 4.10 19.72 -17.12
N PRO A 301 3.43 19.47 -18.26
CA PRO A 301 2.13 18.81 -18.27
C PRO A 301 2.24 17.34 -17.81
N VAL A 302 1.41 16.98 -16.84
CA VAL A 302 1.28 15.63 -16.28
C VAL A 302 0.28 14.80 -17.10
N VAL A 303 -0.76 15.45 -17.65
CA VAL A 303 -1.77 14.83 -18.52
C VAL A 303 -1.70 15.55 -19.87
N ARG A 304 -1.62 14.77 -20.97
CA ARG A 304 -1.30 15.27 -22.29
C ARG A 304 -2.29 14.74 -23.32
N ASP A 305 -3.15 15.61 -23.84
CA ASP A 305 -4.05 15.33 -24.97
C ASP A 305 -4.86 14.04 -24.83
N ILE A 306 -5.50 13.89 -23.66
CA ILE A 306 -6.28 12.69 -23.35
C ILE A 306 -7.65 12.76 -24.03
N GLU A 307 -7.98 11.67 -24.74
CA GLU A 307 -9.30 11.37 -25.24
C GLU A 307 -9.82 10.11 -24.54
N LEU A 308 -10.94 10.22 -23.82
CA LEU A 308 -11.57 9.10 -23.13
C LEU A 308 -13.08 9.28 -23.14
N VAL A 309 -13.78 8.23 -23.55
CA VAL A 309 -15.24 8.12 -23.46
C VAL A 309 -15.58 6.90 -22.63
N ALA A 310 -16.48 7.07 -21.67
CA ALA A 310 -16.95 5.98 -20.83
C ALA A 310 -18.48 5.98 -20.73
N GLY A 311 -19.08 4.80 -20.91
CA GLY A 311 -20.52 4.57 -20.91
C GLY A 311 -21.07 4.09 -19.57
N ARG A 312 -22.38 3.80 -19.54
CA ARG A 312 -23.05 3.17 -18.40
C ARG A 312 -22.52 1.75 -18.19
N ALA A 313 -22.36 1.38 -16.90
CA ALA A 313 -21.87 0.08 -16.47
C ALA A 313 -20.48 -0.31 -17.00
N GLU A 314 -19.77 0.63 -17.63
CA GLU A 314 -18.41 0.39 -18.10
C GLU A 314 -17.41 0.39 -16.94
N ARG A 315 -16.47 -0.55 -16.96
CA ARG A 315 -15.50 -0.77 -15.91
C ARG A 315 -14.09 -0.66 -16.47
N ILE A 316 -13.46 0.48 -16.24
CA ILE A 316 -12.17 0.85 -16.81
C ILE A 316 -11.08 0.76 -15.74
N ALA A 317 -10.00 0.03 -16.02
CA ALA A 317 -8.77 0.09 -15.25
C ALA A 317 -7.78 1.04 -15.91
N LEU A 318 -7.31 2.05 -15.17
CA LEU A 318 -6.19 2.91 -15.57
C LEU A 318 -4.90 2.28 -15.04
N LEU A 319 -4.07 1.77 -15.94
CA LEU A 319 -2.78 1.17 -15.62
C LEU A 319 -1.64 2.08 -16.09
N GLY A 320 -0.44 1.85 -15.58
CA GLY A 320 0.78 2.56 -15.96
C GLY A 320 1.72 2.80 -14.79
N PRO A 321 2.99 3.14 -15.02
CA PRO A 321 3.97 3.35 -13.95
C PRO A 321 3.57 4.49 -13.00
N ASN A 322 4.22 4.55 -11.84
CA ASN A 322 4.08 5.68 -10.94
C ASN A 322 4.49 6.97 -11.65
N GLY A 323 3.75 8.06 -11.42
CA GLY A 323 3.98 9.34 -12.10
C GLY A 323 3.43 9.44 -13.54
N SER A 324 2.77 8.39 -14.08
CA SER A 324 2.19 8.45 -15.44
C SER A 324 0.95 9.34 -15.58
N GLY A 325 0.42 9.88 -14.47
CA GLY A 325 -0.73 10.79 -14.48
C GLY A 325 -2.08 10.16 -14.15
N LYS A 326 -2.16 8.89 -13.72
CA LYS A 326 -3.42 8.17 -13.41
C LYS A 326 -4.29 8.91 -12.38
N SER A 327 -3.74 9.23 -11.21
CA SER A 327 -4.47 9.94 -10.14
C SER A 327 -4.89 11.35 -10.58
N THR A 328 -4.01 12.05 -11.32
CA THR A 328 -4.31 13.38 -11.88
C THR A 328 -5.45 13.31 -12.89
N LEU A 329 -5.41 12.33 -13.79
CA LEU A 329 -6.51 12.06 -14.73
C LEU A 329 -7.81 11.75 -13.99
N GLY A 330 -7.78 10.86 -13.02
CA GLY A 330 -8.95 10.53 -12.20
C GLY A 330 -9.61 11.76 -11.56
N ARG A 331 -8.80 12.66 -10.97
CA ARG A 331 -9.28 13.91 -10.36
C ARG A 331 -9.87 14.89 -11.40
N LEU A 332 -9.28 14.95 -12.58
CA LEU A 332 -9.83 15.73 -13.72
C LEU A 332 -11.20 15.19 -14.15
N LEU A 333 -11.32 13.87 -14.31
CA LEU A 333 -12.54 13.22 -14.80
C LEU A 333 -13.75 13.46 -13.89
N VAL A 334 -13.55 13.62 -12.58
CA VAL A 334 -14.63 13.91 -11.62
C VAL A 334 -14.80 15.38 -11.30
N GLY A 335 -14.04 16.27 -11.95
CA GLY A 335 -14.17 17.73 -11.77
C GLY A 335 -13.46 18.29 -10.53
N LEU A 336 -12.58 17.53 -9.85
CA LEU A 336 -11.75 18.03 -8.74
C LEU A 336 -10.60 18.90 -9.23
N LEU A 337 -10.12 18.68 -10.45
CA LEU A 337 -9.14 19.52 -11.14
C LEU A 337 -9.74 20.00 -12.45
N ARG A 338 -9.43 21.25 -12.83
CA ARG A 338 -9.88 21.82 -14.11
C ARG A 338 -8.75 21.72 -15.15
N PRO A 339 -9.02 21.18 -16.36
CA PRO A 339 -7.98 21.07 -17.39
C PRO A 339 -7.53 22.45 -17.90
N ASP A 340 -6.25 22.56 -18.26
CA ASP A 340 -5.69 23.76 -18.89
C ASP A 340 -6.16 23.90 -20.35
N ARG A 341 -6.37 22.74 -21.02
CA ARG A 341 -6.93 22.64 -22.39
C ARG A 341 -7.85 21.43 -22.49
N GLY A 342 -8.68 21.47 -23.51
CA GLY A 342 -9.72 20.47 -23.72
C GLY A 342 -10.93 20.68 -22.82
N TRP A 343 -11.76 19.66 -22.71
CA TRP A 343 -12.98 19.72 -21.90
C TRP A 343 -13.37 18.33 -21.41
N ILE A 344 -14.14 18.31 -20.30
CA ILE A 344 -14.72 17.11 -19.71
C ILE A 344 -16.22 17.34 -19.51
N ARG A 345 -17.03 16.31 -19.74
CA ARG A 345 -18.47 16.31 -19.49
C ARG A 345 -18.91 15.08 -18.72
N LEU A 346 -19.83 15.28 -17.79
CA LEU A 346 -20.59 14.23 -17.09
C LEU A 346 -22.01 14.20 -17.68
N GLY A 347 -22.24 13.27 -18.61
CA GLY A 347 -23.39 13.33 -19.52
C GLY A 347 -23.33 14.58 -20.39
N ALA A 348 -24.34 15.46 -20.29
CA ALA A 348 -24.39 16.73 -21.01
C ALA A 348 -23.71 17.89 -20.25
N ASP A 349 -23.39 17.71 -18.97
CA ASP A 349 -23.05 18.80 -18.06
C ASP A 349 -21.52 18.99 -17.92
N ASP A 350 -21.12 20.24 -17.77
CA ASP A 350 -19.77 20.63 -17.39
C ASP A 350 -19.62 20.50 -15.86
N PRO A 351 -18.73 19.65 -15.34
CA PRO A 351 -18.59 19.41 -13.90
C PRO A 351 -18.33 20.68 -13.08
N TRP A 352 -17.66 21.68 -13.65
CA TRP A 352 -17.35 22.96 -12.96
C TRP A 352 -18.53 23.94 -12.91
N ARG A 353 -19.64 23.62 -13.58
CA ARG A 353 -20.90 24.37 -13.49
C ARG A 353 -21.91 23.76 -12.54
N LEU A 354 -21.67 22.53 -12.09
CA LEU A 354 -22.52 21.85 -11.12
C LEU A 354 -22.26 22.36 -9.71
N GLY A 355 -23.31 22.46 -8.90
CA GLY A 355 -23.16 22.70 -7.48
C GLY A 355 -22.54 21.49 -6.77
N PRO A 356 -21.85 21.68 -5.61
CA PRO A 356 -21.14 20.57 -4.92
C PRO A 356 -22.01 19.34 -4.64
N ALA A 357 -23.25 19.55 -4.18
CA ALA A 357 -24.18 18.46 -3.88
C ALA A 357 -24.65 17.71 -5.13
N GLU A 358 -24.74 18.37 -6.28
CA GLU A 358 -25.09 17.72 -7.54
C GLU A 358 -23.90 16.99 -8.13
N LEU A 359 -22.71 17.59 -8.08
CA LEU A 359 -21.47 16.95 -8.52
C LEU A 359 -21.22 15.65 -7.73
N ALA A 360 -21.39 15.66 -6.41
CA ALA A 360 -21.21 14.49 -5.56
C ALA A 360 -22.18 13.33 -5.86
N ARG A 361 -23.35 13.60 -6.49
CA ARG A 361 -24.26 12.55 -7.00
C ARG A 361 -23.88 12.05 -8.37
N ARG A 362 -23.21 12.88 -9.18
CA ARG A 362 -22.79 12.52 -10.54
C ARG A 362 -21.45 11.79 -10.53
N ALA A 363 -20.50 12.27 -9.72
CA ALA A 363 -19.15 11.75 -9.69
C ALA A 363 -18.63 11.65 -8.24
N GLY A 364 -17.91 10.56 -7.96
CA GLY A 364 -17.24 10.33 -6.69
C GLY A 364 -15.80 9.92 -6.92
N TYR A 365 -14.93 10.33 -5.99
CA TYR A 365 -13.50 10.00 -6.02
C TYR A 365 -13.07 9.46 -4.66
N VAL A 366 -12.42 8.30 -4.65
CA VAL A 366 -11.75 7.75 -3.48
C VAL A 366 -10.26 8.01 -3.62
N PHE A 367 -9.70 8.76 -2.66
CA PHE A 367 -8.30 9.17 -2.70
C PHE A 367 -7.36 8.01 -2.36
N GLN A 368 -6.14 8.06 -2.91
CA GLN A 368 -5.08 7.10 -2.57
C GLN A 368 -4.67 7.18 -1.10
N ASP A 369 -4.60 8.37 -0.52
CA ASP A 369 -4.43 8.59 0.91
C ASP A 369 -5.79 8.90 1.54
N PRO A 370 -6.35 8.01 2.38
CA PRO A 370 -7.66 8.20 2.98
C PRO A 370 -7.73 9.40 3.93
N GLU A 371 -6.63 9.76 4.60
CA GLU A 371 -6.62 10.87 5.57
C GLU A 371 -6.86 12.23 4.89
N THR A 372 -6.49 12.37 3.62
CA THR A 372 -6.76 13.59 2.84
C THR A 372 -8.25 13.82 2.55
N GLN A 373 -9.07 12.79 2.76
CA GLN A 373 -10.52 12.84 2.52
C GLN A 373 -11.31 13.19 3.79
N PHE A 374 -10.79 12.91 5.00
CA PHE A 374 -11.53 13.02 6.24
C PHE A 374 -11.67 14.46 6.71
N LEU A 375 -12.90 14.82 7.15
CA LEU A 375 -13.27 16.16 7.59
C LEU A 375 -13.83 16.16 9.02
N ALA A 376 -14.35 15.03 9.52
CA ALA A 376 -14.99 14.92 10.82
C ALA A 376 -14.07 14.29 11.87
N ASP A 377 -14.34 14.60 13.16
CA ASP A 377 -13.60 14.03 14.29
C ASP A 377 -14.04 12.61 14.65
N ARG A 378 -15.18 12.14 14.10
CA ARG A 378 -15.75 10.82 14.37
C ARG A 378 -16.10 10.09 13.08
N VAL A 379 -15.92 8.78 13.09
CA VAL A 379 -16.26 7.88 11.98
C VAL A 379 -17.74 7.99 11.60
N GLU A 380 -18.66 8.02 12.59
CA GLU A 380 -20.10 8.16 12.33
C GLU A 380 -20.46 9.48 11.65
N ASP A 381 -19.84 10.58 12.08
CA ASP A 381 -20.06 11.90 11.51
C ASP A 381 -19.46 11.99 10.09
N GLU A 382 -18.30 11.36 9.87
CA GLU A 382 -17.62 11.31 8.57
C GLU A 382 -18.47 10.61 7.52
N VAL A 383 -18.93 9.38 7.80
CA VAL A 383 -19.73 8.61 6.83
C VAL A 383 -21.10 9.24 6.60
N MET A 384 -21.67 9.94 7.62
CA MET A 384 -22.99 10.59 7.54
C MET A 384 -22.92 12.00 6.92
N LEU A 385 -21.73 12.54 6.66
CA LEU A 385 -21.53 13.91 6.21
C LEU A 385 -22.25 14.18 4.88
N GLY A 386 -23.20 15.14 4.89
CA GLY A 386 -23.94 15.56 3.70
C GLY A 386 -24.89 14.52 3.11
N LEU A 387 -25.17 13.42 3.80
CA LEU A 387 -26.13 12.41 3.36
C LEU A 387 -27.58 12.85 3.58
N ARG A 388 -28.46 12.45 2.66
CA ARG A 388 -29.90 12.54 2.79
C ARG A 388 -30.43 11.43 3.71
N ALA A 389 -31.69 11.52 4.12
CA ALA A 389 -32.31 10.55 5.03
C ALA A 389 -32.32 9.12 4.48
N ASP A 390 -32.57 8.96 3.17
CA ASP A 390 -32.54 7.68 2.46
C ASP A 390 -31.13 7.07 2.38
N GLU A 391 -30.11 7.89 2.15
CA GLU A 391 -28.70 7.47 2.11
C GLU A 391 -28.20 7.07 3.51
N ARG A 392 -28.63 7.76 4.57
CA ARG A 392 -28.27 7.41 5.97
C ARG A 392 -28.79 6.04 6.39
N ALA A 393 -29.95 5.62 5.85
CA ALA A 393 -30.53 4.33 6.18
C ALA A 393 -29.66 3.15 5.73
N VAL A 394 -28.88 3.32 4.64
CA VAL A 394 -28.02 2.26 4.10
C VAL A 394 -26.55 2.36 4.54
N ALA A 395 -26.18 3.47 5.17
CA ALA A 395 -24.80 3.71 5.60
C ALA A 395 -24.32 2.67 6.63
N GLY A 396 -25.19 2.29 7.59
CA GLY A 396 -24.87 1.28 8.59
C GLY A 396 -24.56 -0.09 7.98
N ASP A 397 -25.43 -0.58 7.08
CA ASP A 397 -25.23 -1.85 6.38
C ASP A 397 -23.92 -1.86 5.56
N LEU A 398 -23.61 -0.76 4.87
CA LEU A 398 -22.38 -0.63 4.13
C LEU A 398 -21.14 -0.66 5.05
N MET A 399 -21.21 0.01 6.20
CA MET A 399 -20.13 0.00 7.19
C MET A 399 -19.92 -1.39 7.78
N ASP A 400 -20.99 -2.14 8.07
CA ASP A 400 -20.93 -3.52 8.55
C ASP A 400 -20.27 -4.44 7.51
N ARG A 401 -20.67 -4.33 6.24
CA ARG A 401 -20.09 -5.09 5.12
C ARG A 401 -18.62 -4.80 4.89
N LEU A 402 -18.18 -3.57 5.15
CA LEU A 402 -16.78 -3.16 5.10
C LEU A 402 -16.01 -3.50 6.39
N GLY A 403 -16.64 -4.17 7.36
CA GLY A 403 -16.03 -4.58 8.62
C GLY A 403 -15.73 -3.40 9.57
N LEU A 404 -16.54 -2.35 9.50
CA LEU A 404 -16.46 -1.14 10.35
C LEU A 404 -17.80 -0.85 11.02
N PRO A 405 -18.40 -1.79 11.81
CA PRO A 405 -19.70 -1.57 12.42
C PRO A 405 -19.70 -0.30 13.28
N LEU A 406 -20.72 0.55 13.06
CA LEU A 406 -20.82 1.87 13.73
C LEU A 406 -20.91 1.76 15.25
N GLU A 407 -21.47 0.67 15.79
CA GLU A 407 -21.50 0.41 17.22
C GLU A 407 -20.10 0.36 17.84
N GLN A 408 -19.13 -0.18 17.11
CA GLN A 408 -17.74 -0.35 17.55
C GLN A 408 -16.84 0.81 17.14
N PHE A 409 -17.02 1.33 15.92
CA PHE A 409 -16.11 2.31 15.32
C PHE A 409 -16.66 3.73 15.32
N GLY A 410 -17.97 3.94 15.39
CA GLY A 410 -18.63 5.22 15.17
C GLY A 410 -18.07 6.38 15.99
N ARG A 411 -17.72 6.14 17.26
CA ARG A 411 -17.18 7.17 18.16
C ARG A 411 -15.67 7.38 18.06
N ARG A 412 -14.95 6.55 17.28
CA ARG A 412 -13.50 6.69 17.10
C ARG A 412 -13.19 7.84 16.16
N SER A 413 -12.00 8.41 16.31
CA SER A 413 -11.47 9.36 15.33
C SER A 413 -11.04 8.62 14.07
N PRO A 414 -11.39 9.11 12.85
CA PRO A 414 -10.87 8.57 11.58
C PRO A 414 -9.35 8.47 11.53
N TYR A 415 -8.66 9.44 12.14
CA TYR A 415 -7.19 9.53 12.19
C TYR A 415 -6.53 8.56 13.19
N ARG A 416 -7.32 7.77 13.92
CA ARG A 416 -6.84 6.72 14.84
C ARG A 416 -7.18 5.31 14.34
N LEU A 417 -7.67 5.21 13.14
CA LEU A 417 -7.91 3.94 12.46
C LEU A 417 -6.58 3.38 11.93
N SER A 418 -6.48 2.06 11.83
CA SER A 418 -5.40 1.44 11.05
C SER A 418 -5.52 1.83 9.57
N GLY A 419 -4.43 1.78 8.79
CA GLY A 419 -4.45 2.13 7.37
C GLY A 419 -5.54 1.40 6.57
N GLY A 420 -5.74 0.09 6.83
CA GLY A 420 -6.82 -0.67 6.21
C GLY A 420 -8.22 -0.25 6.65
N GLU A 421 -8.42 0.10 7.94
CA GLU A 421 -9.69 0.63 8.44
C GLU A 421 -9.98 2.01 7.86
N ALA A 422 -8.99 2.91 7.82
CA ALA A 422 -9.09 4.23 7.22
C ALA A 422 -9.46 4.13 5.72
N ARG A 423 -8.83 3.20 4.99
CA ARG A 423 -9.17 2.93 3.59
C ARG A 423 -10.61 2.48 3.41
N ARG A 424 -11.10 1.55 4.23
CA ARG A 424 -12.50 1.09 4.18
C ARG A 424 -13.48 2.20 4.53
N LEU A 425 -13.16 3.07 5.49
CA LEU A 425 -13.97 4.26 5.80
C LEU A 425 -14.01 5.22 4.60
N SER A 426 -12.87 5.54 3.99
CA SER A 426 -12.78 6.40 2.80
C SER A 426 -13.66 5.85 1.66
N LEU A 427 -13.62 4.54 1.41
CA LEU A 427 -14.52 3.87 0.46
C LEU A 427 -16.00 4.04 0.86
N ALA A 428 -16.35 3.80 2.13
CA ALA A 428 -17.72 3.93 2.62
C ALA A 428 -18.29 5.33 2.38
N CYS A 429 -17.53 6.38 2.67
CA CYS A 429 -17.94 7.78 2.51
C CYS A 429 -18.35 8.14 1.07
N VAL A 430 -17.75 7.49 0.08
CA VAL A 430 -18.08 7.70 -1.34
C VAL A 430 -19.15 6.71 -1.82
N LEU A 431 -19.01 5.44 -1.47
CA LEU A 431 -19.91 4.37 -1.92
C LEU A 431 -21.34 4.51 -1.38
N VAL A 432 -21.54 5.12 -0.22
CA VAL A 432 -22.88 5.33 0.36
C VAL A 432 -23.79 6.15 -0.56
N ARG A 433 -23.25 7.12 -1.32
CA ARG A 433 -23.99 7.95 -2.28
C ARG A 433 -24.18 7.29 -3.64
N TRP A 434 -23.37 6.34 -3.96
CA TRP A 434 -23.32 5.60 -5.21
C TRP A 434 -23.42 6.50 -6.46
N PRO A 435 -22.38 7.26 -6.78
CA PRO A 435 -22.40 8.21 -7.90
C PRO A 435 -22.49 7.51 -9.26
N GLN A 436 -22.90 8.25 -10.30
CA GLN A 436 -23.00 7.71 -11.67
C GLN A 436 -21.63 7.34 -12.26
N VAL A 437 -20.60 8.15 -11.95
CA VAL A 437 -19.20 7.89 -12.29
C VAL A 437 -18.42 7.78 -11.00
N LEU A 438 -17.79 6.63 -10.77
CA LEU A 438 -17.00 6.33 -9.60
C LEU A 438 -15.54 6.16 -9.99
N VAL A 439 -14.66 6.98 -9.42
CA VAL A 439 -13.21 6.87 -9.60
C VAL A 439 -12.58 6.39 -8.30
N LEU A 440 -11.84 5.29 -8.37
CA LEU A 440 -11.10 4.71 -7.24
C LEU A 440 -9.60 4.81 -7.53
N ASP A 441 -8.86 5.42 -6.60
CA ASP A 441 -7.40 5.56 -6.70
C ASP A 441 -6.73 4.61 -5.70
N GLU A 442 -6.09 3.55 -6.19
CA GLU A 442 -5.49 2.44 -5.44
C GLU A 442 -6.43 1.86 -4.35
N PRO A 443 -7.65 1.40 -4.68
CA PRO A 443 -8.66 1.06 -3.67
C PRO A 443 -8.32 -0.15 -2.81
N THR A 444 -7.45 -1.04 -3.28
CA THR A 444 -7.04 -2.29 -2.59
C THR A 444 -5.76 -2.14 -1.78
N PHE A 445 -5.14 -0.95 -1.82
CA PHE A 445 -3.90 -0.67 -1.11
C PHE A 445 -4.05 -0.90 0.41
N GLY A 446 -3.12 -1.66 1.02
CA GLY A 446 -3.10 -1.94 2.47
C GLY A 446 -4.29 -2.78 2.98
N GLN A 447 -5.09 -3.39 2.08
CA GLN A 447 -6.19 -4.26 2.46
C GLN A 447 -5.75 -5.73 2.59
N ASP A 448 -6.29 -6.38 3.61
CA ASP A 448 -6.22 -7.83 3.72
C ASP A 448 -7.18 -8.48 2.68
N ARG A 449 -7.07 -9.80 2.51
CA ARG A 449 -7.88 -10.54 1.53
C ARG A 449 -9.38 -10.38 1.75
N LEU A 450 -9.85 -10.35 2.99
CA LEU A 450 -11.29 -10.21 3.28
C LEU A 450 -11.79 -8.80 2.94
N GLY A 451 -11.01 -7.76 3.23
CA GLY A 451 -11.32 -6.40 2.83
C GLY A 451 -11.37 -6.23 1.31
N HIS A 452 -10.42 -6.86 0.61
CA HIS A 452 -10.40 -6.89 -0.85
C HIS A 452 -11.66 -7.61 -1.43
N GLU A 453 -11.99 -8.80 -0.93
CA GLU A 453 -13.17 -9.56 -1.38
C GLU A 453 -14.46 -8.78 -1.11
N ALA A 454 -14.61 -8.21 0.10
CA ALA A 454 -15.78 -7.40 0.43
C ALA A 454 -15.94 -6.19 -0.52
N LEU A 455 -14.85 -5.51 -0.87
CA LEU A 455 -14.89 -4.42 -1.85
C LEU A 455 -15.33 -4.92 -3.23
N VAL A 456 -14.77 -6.02 -3.71
CA VAL A 456 -15.13 -6.60 -5.02
C VAL A 456 -16.61 -6.97 -5.06
N ASP A 457 -17.13 -7.59 -3.99
CA ASP A 457 -18.54 -7.99 -3.92
C ASP A 457 -19.47 -6.78 -3.89
N ILE A 458 -19.15 -5.74 -3.11
CA ILE A 458 -19.91 -4.48 -3.10
C ILE A 458 -19.91 -3.82 -4.49
N LEU A 459 -18.76 -3.77 -5.15
CA LEU A 459 -18.64 -3.19 -6.48
C LEU A 459 -19.46 -3.99 -7.51
N ARG A 460 -19.35 -5.32 -7.53
CA ARG A 460 -20.10 -6.18 -8.47
C ARG A 460 -21.60 -5.99 -8.35
N GLU A 461 -22.13 -6.03 -7.13
CA GLU A 461 -23.56 -5.84 -6.88
C GLU A 461 -24.07 -4.50 -7.42
N ARG A 462 -23.31 -3.45 -7.23
CA ARG A 462 -23.73 -2.09 -7.53
C ARG A 462 -23.43 -1.65 -8.97
N LEU A 463 -22.42 -2.20 -9.60
CA LEU A 463 -22.11 -1.91 -11.00
C LEU A 463 -23.20 -2.40 -11.96
N GLU A 464 -23.97 -3.41 -11.57
CA GLU A 464 -25.17 -3.85 -12.31
C GLU A 464 -26.23 -2.75 -12.41
N THR A 465 -26.21 -1.74 -11.54
CA THR A 465 -27.16 -0.60 -11.57
C THR A 465 -26.81 0.48 -12.59
N GLY A 466 -25.70 0.34 -13.32
CA GLY A 466 -25.32 1.23 -14.42
C GLY A 466 -24.28 2.29 -14.09
N THR A 467 -23.61 2.22 -12.94
CA THR A 467 -22.48 3.08 -12.60
C THR A 467 -21.29 2.81 -13.51
N CYS A 468 -20.63 3.86 -13.99
CA CYS A 468 -19.33 3.78 -14.65
C CYS A 468 -18.23 3.75 -13.58
N LEU A 469 -17.39 2.70 -13.59
CA LEU A 469 -16.24 2.57 -12.70
C LEU A 469 -14.96 2.87 -13.46
N ILE A 470 -14.12 3.74 -12.89
CA ILE A 470 -12.75 3.96 -13.33
C ILE A 470 -11.84 3.69 -12.14
N THR A 471 -10.92 2.75 -12.25
CA THR A 471 -9.98 2.44 -11.17
C THR A 471 -8.54 2.65 -11.62
N ALA A 472 -7.81 3.52 -10.93
CA ALA A 472 -6.37 3.63 -11.08
C ALA A 472 -5.74 2.66 -10.08
N THR A 473 -5.04 1.63 -10.54
CA THR A 473 -4.45 0.63 -9.66
C THR A 473 -3.29 -0.11 -10.32
N HIS A 474 -2.46 -0.72 -9.47
CA HIS A 474 -1.42 -1.67 -9.84
C HIS A 474 -1.81 -3.12 -9.49
N ASP A 475 -2.94 -3.32 -8.84
CA ASP A 475 -3.45 -4.64 -8.44
C ASP A 475 -4.13 -5.33 -9.62
N LEU A 476 -3.36 -6.15 -10.33
CA LEU A 476 -3.86 -6.88 -11.49
C LEU A 476 -4.88 -7.97 -11.11
N HIS A 477 -4.85 -8.47 -9.87
CA HIS A 477 -5.86 -9.39 -9.38
C HIS A 477 -7.22 -8.70 -9.24
N PHE A 478 -7.22 -7.47 -8.72
CA PHE A 478 -8.42 -6.64 -8.65
C PHE A 478 -8.93 -6.28 -10.07
N VAL A 479 -8.02 -5.89 -10.98
CA VAL A 479 -8.37 -5.58 -12.38
C VAL A 479 -9.07 -6.75 -13.06
N ASP A 480 -8.54 -7.97 -12.93
CA ASP A 480 -9.14 -9.18 -13.50
C ASP A 480 -10.57 -9.45 -12.97
N GLN A 481 -10.81 -9.09 -11.72
CA GLN A 481 -12.11 -9.31 -11.08
C GLN A 481 -13.17 -8.26 -11.43
N VAL A 482 -12.80 -7.00 -11.67
CA VAL A 482 -13.74 -5.89 -11.78
C VAL A 482 -13.72 -5.16 -13.13
N ALA A 483 -12.60 -5.14 -13.88
CA ALA A 483 -12.49 -4.35 -15.09
C ALA A 483 -12.90 -5.12 -16.35
N ASP A 484 -13.50 -4.42 -17.32
CA ASP A 484 -13.79 -4.92 -18.66
C ASP A 484 -12.90 -4.27 -19.72
N ARG A 485 -12.30 -3.12 -19.40
CA ARG A 485 -11.43 -2.34 -20.29
C ARG A 485 -10.20 -1.85 -19.54
N ILE A 486 -9.06 -1.89 -20.19
CA ILE A 486 -7.79 -1.39 -19.68
C ILE A 486 -7.36 -0.22 -20.54
N VAL A 487 -7.06 0.90 -19.89
CA VAL A 487 -6.44 2.09 -20.48
C VAL A 487 -5.06 2.27 -19.84
N GLU A 488 -4.00 2.20 -20.64
CA GLU A 488 -2.64 2.34 -20.15
C GLU A 488 -2.13 3.76 -20.37
N LEU A 489 -1.60 4.36 -19.30
CA LEU A 489 -0.97 5.68 -19.33
C LEU A 489 0.54 5.54 -19.21
N ASP A 490 1.27 6.29 -20.04
CA ASP A 490 2.71 6.48 -19.90
C ASP A 490 3.09 7.92 -20.26
N GLY A 491 3.88 8.58 -19.41
CA GLY A 491 4.32 9.96 -19.58
C GLY A 491 3.18 10.98 -19.83
N GLY A 492 1.98 10.69 -19.31
CA GLY A 492 0.79 11.55 -19.46
C GLY A 492 -0.06 11.29 -20.71
N TRP A 493 0.29 10.32 -21.53
CA TRP A 493 -0.44 9.91 -22.72
C TRP A 493 -1.18 8.60 -22.51
N ILE A 494 -2.31 8.37 -23.19
CA ILE A 494 -2.87 7.03 -23.35
C ILE A 494 -2.05 6.31 -24.44
N VAL A 495 -1.35 5.24 -24.04
CA VAL A 495 -0.50 4.45 -24.94
C VAL A 495 -1.19 3.17 -25.39
N ALA A 496 -2.19 2.69 -24.65
CA ALA A 496 -3.03 1.56 -25.04
C ALA A 496 -4.45 1.71 -24.48
N ASP A 497 -5.42 1.17 -25.20
CA ASP A 497 -6.83 1.11 -24.83
C ASP A 497 -7.42 -0.19 -25.38
N ARG A 498 -7.78 -1.13 -24.48
CA ARG A 498 -8.17 -2.48 -24.88
C ARG A 498 -9.17 -3.13 -23.92
N LEU A 499 -9.91 -4.11 -24.43
CA LEU A 499 -10.79 -4.94 -23.61
C LEU A 499 -10.02 -5.99 -22.81
N VAL A 500 -10.54 -6.28 -21.61
CA VAL A 500 -10.14 -7.46 -20.83
C VAL A 500 -10.83 -8.68 -21.43
N VAL A 501 -10.05 -9.60 -21.97
CA VAL A 501 -10.60 -10.88 -22.44
C VAL A 501 -10.44 -11.88 -21.30
N ARG A 502 -11.57 -12.24 -20.70
CA ARG A 502 -11.62 -13.36 -19.75
C ARG A 502 -11.58 -14.66 -20.51
N ALA A 503 -10.66 -15.55 -20.15
CA ALA A 503 -10.70 -16.93 -20.64
C ALA A 503 -12.02 -17.56 -20.18
N ALA A 504 -12.76 -18.14 -21.14
CA ALA A 504 -14.05 -18.81 -20.90
C ALA A 504 -13.86 -20.08 -20.08
#